data_1cb7c9b89914f1319e87444f7a5124c1
#
_entry.id   1cb7c9b89914f1319e87444f7a5124c1
#
_cell.length_a   1.000
_cell.length_b   1.000
_cell.length_c   1.000
_cell.angle_alpha   90.00
_cell.angle_beta   90.00
_cell.angle_gamma   90.00
#
_symmetry.space_group_name_H-M   'P 1'
#
loop_
_entity.id
_entity.type
_entity.pdbx_description
1 polymer ?
#
loop_
_entity_poly.entity_id
_entity_poly.type
_entity_poly.pdbx_seq_one_letter_code
_entity_poly.pdbx_strand_id
1 'polypeptide(L)'
;MRNLALTAFCVACAALPAQTVVKPFQASPAASVSQDLGLGTVKIDYHRPGVKGRKIWGGLVPFGQVWRAGANEATTIAFSDPVQVDGHPLAAGVYGFFTIPGPDRWTLVFNRTAKQWGAFNYQPGEDVLRLQAQPRAVPREEWLAYTIRPSGPDSLRVELAWDTLAVGFDVALAAHDRYWAYLEQTLAGAGPEEWQPLNQAAAYCLQSDTHLDRGMAWVERSIQIKPGYRNLSLKAQVLRRAGRPREAMDLLEQALAANPPRTALEELKALQSEWLKAPQPAPGP
;
A
#
# COMPACT_ATOMS: atom_id res chain seq x y z
N MET A 1 23.78 50.76 55.50
CA MET A 1 22.65 50.48 54.62
C MET A 1 23.14 50.70 53.19
N ARG A 2 23.44 49.61 52.49
CA ARG A 2 23.96 49.68 51.09
C ARG A 2 22.83 49.31 50.16
N ASN A 3 22.35 50.28 49.39
CA ASN A 3 21.33 50.07 48.33
C ASN A 3 21.97 49.36 47.13
N LEU A 4 21.59 48.13 46.85
CA LEU A 4 21.89 47.42 45.60
C LEU A 4 20.83 47.80 44.55
N ALA A 5 21.24 48.57 43.54
CA ALA A 5 20.42 48.85 42.36
C ALA A 5 20.51 47.65 41.40
N LEU A 6 19.39 46.98 41.17
CA LEU A 6 19.23 45.88 40.17
C LEU A 6 19.00 46.54 38.83
N THR A 7 19.98 46.49 37.92
CA THR A 7 19.84 46.94 36.54
C THR A 7 19.26 45.79 35.71
N ALA A 8 18.00 45.93 35.29
CA ALA A 8 17.36 44.99 34.37
C ALA A 8 17.88 45.19 32.95
N PHE A 9 18.57 44.22 32.42
CA PHE A 9 19.06 44.21 31.03
C PHE A 9 17.94 43.66 30.14
N CYS A 10 17.18 44.53 29.46
CA CYS A 10 16.23 44.13 28.44
C CYS A 10 17.01 43.77 27.17
N VAL A 11 17.11 42.46 26.88
CA VAL A 11 17.56 41.94 25.58
C VAL A 11 16.42 42.15 24.57
N ALA A 12 16.56 43.20 23.75
CA ALA A 12 15.67 43.39 22.60
C ALA A 12 15.99 42.33 21.54
N CYS A 13 15.13 41.31 21.43
CA CYS A 13 15.17 40.32 20.34
C CYS A 13 14.80 41.06 19.04
N ALA A 14 15.77 41.46 18.24
CA ALA A 14 15.55 42.01 16.90
C ALA A 14 15.02 40.88 16.00
N ALA A 15 13.75 40.92 15.65
CA ALA A 15 13.17 40.02 14.64
C ALA A 15 13.82 40.35 13.29
N LEU A 16 14.66 39.44 12.79
CA LEU A 16 15.19 39.54 11.42
C LEU A 16 14.00 39.41 10.44
N PRO A 17 13.90 40.33 9.45
CA PRO A 17 12.85 40.22 8.44
C PRO A 17 12.99 38.88 7.68
N ALA A 18 11.91 38.13 7.60
CA ALA A 18 11.87 36.92 6.79
C ALA A 18 12.15 37.29 5.33
N GLN A 19 13.23 36.76 4.75
CA GLN A 19 13.54 36.98 3.35
C GLN A 19 12.42 36.39 2.48
N THR A 20 11.82 37.19 1.62
CA THR A 20 10.86 36.73 0.62
C THR A 20 11.60 35.93 -0.43
N VAL A 21 11.45 34.61 -0.40
CA VAL A 21 12.04 33.69 -1.39
C VAL A 21 11.04 33.47 -2.52
N VAL A 22 11.40 33.92 -3.73
CA VAL A 22 10.61 33.64 -4.94
C VAL A 22 10.91 32.17 -5.35
N LYS A 23 9.89 31.33 -5.32
CA LYS A 23 10.02 29.94 -5.80
C LYS A 23 10.16 29.92 -7.32
N PRO A 24 11.27 29.42 -7.90
CA PRO A 24 11.46 29.41 -9.34
C PRO A 24 10.43 28.49 -10.02
N PHE A 25 10.00 28.90 -11.22
CA PHE A 25 9.16 28.04 -12.06
C PHE A 25 9.94 26.83 -12.55
N GLN A 26 9.41 25.65 -12.31
CA GLN A 26 10.03 24.38 -12.74
C GLN A 26 9.35 23.87 -14.01
N ALA A 27 10.13 23.77 -15.10
CA ALA A 27 9.65 23.26 -16.39
C ALA A 27 9.30 21.74 -16.38
N SER A 28 9.74 21.04 -15.35
CA SER A 28 9.38 19.66 -15.06
C SER A 28 8.61 19.64 -13.75
N PRO A 29 7.27 19.59 -13.77
CA PRO A 29 6.47 19.66 -12.55
C PRO A 29 6.72 18.46 -11.63
N ALA A 30 6.64 18.70 -10.33
CA ALA A 30 6.65 17.65 -9.33
C ALA A 30 5.36 16.80 -9.42
N ALA A 31 5.48 15.52 -9.15
CA ALA A 31 4.38 14.58 -9.09
C ALA A 31 4.64 13.54 -8.00
N SER A 32 3.57 12.92 -7.53
CA SER A 32 3.62 11.82 -6.59
C SER A 32 2.59 10.78 -6.99
N VAL A 33 2.93 9.51 -6.80
CA VAL A 33 2.00 8.39 -6.87
C VAL A 33 2.18 7.53 -5.64
N SER A 34 1.06 7.09 -5.06
CA SER A 34 1.05 6.24 -3.87
C SER A 34 0.01 5.16 -4.02
N GLN A 35 0.31 3.97 -3.51
CA GLN A 35 -0.59 2.83 -3.47
C GLN A 35 -0.45 2.10 -2.15
N ASP A 36 -1.59 1.88 -1.48
CA ASP A 36 -1.66 1.04 -0.30
C ASP A 36 -1.86 -0.43 -0.70
N LEU A 37 -1.26 -1.32 0.08
CA LEU A 37 -1.45 -2.77 -0.02
C LEU A 37 -1.52 -3.34 1.40
N GLY A 38 -2.71 -3.73 1.84
CA GLY A 38 -2.99 -4.04 3.24
C GLY A 38 -2.70 -2.84 4.14
N LEU A 39 -1.82 -3.01 5.13
CA LEU A 39 -1.38 -1.93 6.03
C LEU A 39 -0.13 -1.20 5.50
N GLY A 40 0.46 -1.67 4.41
CA GLY A 40 1.67 -1.10 3.83
C GLY A 40 1.37 -0.10 2.72
N THR A 41 2.30 0.83 2.50
CA THR A 41 2.22 1.84 1.44
C THR A 41 3.52 1.89 0.64
N VAL A 42 3.38 1.97 -0.68
CA VAL A 42 4.47 2.31 -1.61
C VAL A 42 4.20 3.69 -2.17
N LYS A 43 5.15 4.61 -2.06
CA LYS A 43 5.03 5.98 -2.55
C LYS A 43 6.23 6.37 -3.39
N ILE A 44 6.01 7.08 -4.51
CA ILE A 44 7.05 7.59 -5.39
C ILE A 44 6.86 9.10 -5.55
N ASP A 45 7.88 9.88 -5.21
CA ASP A 45 7.92 11.32 -5.46
C ASP A 45 8.96 11.59 -6.57
N TYR A 46 8.58 12.33 -7.60
CA TYR A 46 9.41 12.54 -8.78
C TYR A 46 9.07 13.84 -9.51
N HIS A 47 9.88 14.19 -10.52
CA HIS A 47 9.60 15.30 -11.42
C HIS A 47 9.40 14.78 -12.85
N ARG A 48 8.45 15.36 -13.56
CA ARG A 48 7.98 14.92 -14.89
C ARG A 48 8.59 15.79 -16.00
N PRO A 49 9.70 15.40 -16.63
CA PRO A 49 10.17 16.04 -17.86
C PRO A 49 9.27 15.65 -19.05
N GLY A 50 9.04 16.62 -19.96
CA GLY A 50 8.43 16.34 -21.27
C GLY A 50 9.47 15.92 -22.29
N VAL A 51 9.10 15.15 -23.29
CA VAL A 51 9.96 14.78 -24.44
C VAL A 51 10.34 16.01 -25.23
N LYS A 52 9.37 16.88 -25.55
CA LYS A 52 9.56 18.16 -26.26
C LYS A 52 10.37 18.00 -27.56
N GLY A 53 10.07 16.94 -28.34
CA GLY A 53 10.72 16.65 -29.60
C GLY A 53 12.18 16.19 -29.52
N ARG A 54 12.73 15.95 -28.33
CA ARG A 54 14.12 15.54 -28.13
C ARG A 54 14.27 14.03 -28.28
N LYS A 55 15.46 13.59 -28.68
CA LYS A 55 15.84 12.18 -28.54
C LYS A 55 16.14 11.91 -27.06
N ILE A 56 15.37 11.03 -26.46
CA ILE A 56 15.50 10.71 -25.03
C ILE A 56 16.60 9.67 -24.82
N TRP A 57 16.36 8.45 -25.25
CA TRP A 57 17.24 7.32 -24.96
C TRP A 57 18.50 7.32 -25.86
N GLY A 58 19.67 7.29 -25.23
CA GLY A 58 20.95 7.48 -25.91
C GLY A 58 21.20 8.91 -26.38
N GLY A 59 20.34 9.87 -25.98
CA GLY A 59 20.46 11.31 -26.24
C GLY A 59 20.45 12.10 -24.94
N LEU A 60 19.29 12.68 -24.56
CA LEU A 60 19.13 13.41 -23.31
C LEU A 60 19.46 12.54 -22.07
N VAL A 61 19.13 11.27 -22.12
CA VAL A 61 19.52 10.26 -21.15
C VAL A 61 20.52 9.32 -21.83
N PRO A 62 21.83 9.50 -21.59
CA PRO A 62 22.87 8.69 -22.21
C PRO A 62 22.82 7.24 -21.70
N PHE A 63 23.12 6.29 -22.56
CA PHE A 63 23.28 4.90 -22.15
C PHE A 63 24.53 4.70 -21.28
N GLY A 64 24.47 3.76 -20.34
CA GLY A 64 25.55 3.42 -19.43
C GLY A 64 25.83 4.45 -18.33
N GLN A 65 25.04 5.52 -18.23
CA GLN A 65 25.20 6.54 -17.20
C GLN A 65 24.08 6.50 -16.18
N VAL A 66 24.40 6.81 -14.91
CA VAL A 66 23.42 6.91 -13.85
C VAL A 66 22.49 8.09 -14.10
N TRP A 67 21.21 7.82 -14.15
CA TRP A 67 20.16 8.81 -14.30
C TRP A 67 19.20 8.77 -13.12
N ARG A 68 18.83 9.94 -12.61
CA ARG A 68 17.91 10.15 -11.46
C ARG A 68 16.47 9.70 -11.70
N ALA A 69 16.21 9.02 -12.81
CA ALA A 69 14.91 8.49 -13.20
C ALA A 69 13.76 9.52 -13.18
N GLY A 70 14.10 10.76 -13.54
CA GLY A 70 13.21 11.94 -13.55
C GLY A 70 13.97 13.22 -13.91
N ALA A 71 13.55 14.34 -13.34
CA ALA A 71 14.17 15.64 -13.50
C ALA A 71 14.34 16.33 -12.14
N ASN A 72 15.08 17.45 -12.08
CA ASN A 72 15.36 18.24 -10.88
C ASN A 72 15.97 17.37 -9.76
N GLU A 73 15.31 17.24 -8.61
CA GLU A 73 15.71 16.34 -7.53
C GLU A 73 15.62 14.86 -8.00
N ALA A 74 16.40 14.00 -7.37
CA ALA A 74 16.33 12.57 -7.61
C ALA A 74 14.95 12.02 -7.26
N THR A 75 14.45 11.11 -8.08
CA THR A 75 13.25 10.35 -7.76
C THR A 75 13.45 9.58 -6.47
N THR A 76 12.46 9.57 -5.60
CA THR A 76 12.49 8.77 -4.37
C THR A 76 11.38 7.74 -4.37
N ILE A 77 11.67 6.56 -3.81
CA ILE A 77 10.68 5.53 -3.53
C ILE A 77 10.68 5.26 -2.03
N ALA A 78 9.50 5.34 -1.42
CA ALA A 78 9.29 5.07 -0.02
C ALA A 78 8.48 3.79 0.16
N PHE A 79 8.95 2.91 1.02
CA PHE A 79 8.25 1.73 1.50
C PHE A 79 7.98 1.90 3.00
N SER A 80 6.72 1.87 3.41
CA SER A 80 6.36 1.95 4.83
C SER A 80 6.79 0.72 5.61
N ASP A 81 7.06 -0.38 4.91
CA ASP A 81 7.30 -1.70 5.43
C ASP A 81 8.42 -2.42 4.68
N PRO A 82 9.05 -3.45 5.28
CA PRO A 82 9.94 -4.32 4.54
C PRO A 82 9.22 -4.97 3.36
N VAL A 83 9.87 -4.97 2.20
CA VAL A 83 9.32 -5.49 0.94
C VAL A 83 10.29 -6.47 0.29
N GLN A 84 9.81 -7.18 -0.71
CA GLN A 84 10.67 -7.85 -1.70
C GLN A 84 10.51 -7.12 -3.04
N VAL A 85 11.60 -6.69 -3.62
CA VAL A 85 11.63 -6.07 -4.95
C VAL A 85 12.22 -7.08 -5.93
N ASP A 86 11.41 -7.55 -6.88
CA ASP A 86 11.75 -8.69 -7.77
C ASP A 86 12.36 -9.87 -7.00
N GLY A 87 11.78 -10.21 -5.83
CA GLY A 87 12.24 -11.30 -4.96
C GLY A 87 13.46 -10.97 -4.07
N HIS A 88 13.99 -9.75 -4.12
CA HIS A 88 15.12 -9.33 -3.29
C HIS A 88 14.62 -8.52 -2.08
N PRO A 89 15.02 -8.87 -0.84
CA PRO A 89 14.56 -8.19 0.35
C PRO A 89 15.09 -6.75 0.42
N LEU A 90 14.21 -5.82 0.76
CA LEU A 90 14.52 -4.42 0.99
C LEU A 90 13.81 -3.94 2.25
N ALA A 91 14.53 -3.29 3.16
CA ALA A 91 13.96 -2.77 4.40
C ALA A 91 12.95 -1.63 4.15
N ALA A 92 12.09 -1.36 5.13
CA ALA A 92 11.29 -0.14 5.14
C ALA A 92 12.20 1.09 5.11
N GLY A 93 11.79 2.13 4.40
CA GLY A 93 12.58 3.34 4.28
C GLY A 93 12.30 4.14 3.01
N VAL A 94 13.06 5.22 2.85
CA VAL A 94 13.02 6.08 1.66
C VAL A 94 14.34 5.93 0.92
N TYR A 95 14.27 5.59 -0.35
CA TYR A 95 15.43 5.36 -1.22
C TYR A 95 15.45 6.33 -2.38
N GLY A 96 16.63 6.80 -2.76
CA GLY A 96 16.84 7.42 -4.05
C GLY A 96 16.71 6.35 -5.14
N PHE A 97 15.90 6.61 -6.14
CA PHE A 97 15.73 5.69 -7.27
C PHE A 97 16.46 6.21 -8.49
N PHE A 98 17.43 5.43 -8.96
CA PHE A 98 18.19 5.73 -10.13
C PHE A 98 18.07 4.58 -11.14
N THR A 99 18.35 4.90 -12.41
CA THR A 99 18.50 3.87 -13.43
C THR A 99 19.77 4.11 -14.21
N ILE A 100 20.35 3.03 -14.75
CA ILE A 100 21.42 3.06 -15.72
C ILE A 100 20.85 2.45 -16.99
N PRO A 101 20.32 3.26 -17.90
CA PRO A 101 19.75 2.76 -19.14
C PRO A 101 20.80 2.15 -20.05
N GLY A 102 20.45 1.05 -20.69
CA GLY A 102 21.19 0.46 -21.79
C GLY A 102 20.26 0.27 -22.99
N PRO A 103 20.79 -0.13 -24.16
CA PRO A 103 19.95 -0.35 -25.34
C PRO A 103 18.87 -1.40 -25.10
N ASP A 104 19.24 -2.53 -24.50
CA ASP A 104 18.38 -3.71 -24.35
C ASP A 104 18.07 -4.05 -22.88
N ARG A 105 18.87 -3.53 -21.96
CA ARG A 105 18.75 -3.82 -20.52
C ARG A 105 19.14 -2.61 -19.70
N TRP A 106 18.37 -2.40 -18.63
CA TRP A 106 18.59 -1.31 -17.68
C TRP A 106 18.97 -1.88 -16.32
N THR A 107 19.82 -1.15 -15.58
CA THR A 107 20.01 -1.40 -14.15
C THR A 107 19.11 -0.44 -13.37
N LEU A 108 18.26 -0.98 -12.52
CA LEU A 108 17.45 -0.22 -11.54
C LEU A 108 18.22 -0.21 -10.22
N VAL A 109 18.33 0.95 -9.59
CA VAL A 109 19.18 1.15 -8.41
C VAL A 109 18.37 1.80 -7.31
N PHE A 110 18.37 1.18 -6.14
CA PHE A 110 17.86 1.75 -4.89
C PHE A 110 19.05 2.17 -4.03
N ASN A 111 19.15 3.47 -3.75
CA ASN A 111 20.29 4.07 -3.09
C ASN A 111 19.85 4.67 -1.74
N ARG A 112 20.66 4.49 -0.70
CA ARG A 112 20.36 4.96 0.66
C ARG A 112 20.29 6.49 0.73
N THR A 113 21.05 7.21 -0.09
CA THR A 113 21.01 8.66 -0.18
C THR A 113 19.84 9.11 -1.04
N ALA A 114 18.66 9.25 -0.41
CA ALA A 114 17.41 9.57 -1.11
C ALA A 114 17.33 11.03 -1.58
N LYS A 115 17.73 11.99 -0.73
CA LYS A 115 17.58 13.41 -1.00
C LYS A 115 18.84 13.99 -1.62
N GLN A 116 18.82 14.19 -2.95
CA GLN A 116 19.90 14.82 -3.66
C GLN A 116 19.39 15.50 -4.95
N TRP A 117 20.10 16.53 -5.40
CA TRP A 117 19.81 17.17 -6.67
C TRP A 117 20.45 16.40 -7.82
N GLY A 118 19.63 15.92 -8.75
CA GLY A 118 20.13 15.15 -9.89
C GLY A 118 20.74 13.81 -9.47
N ALA A 119 21.82 13.44 -10.13
CA ALA A 119 22.68 12.30 -9.81
C ALA A 119 24.13 12.77 -9.53
N PHE A 120 24.32 14.05 -9.21
CA PHE A 120 25.69 14.63 -9.08
C PHE A 120 26.44 14.11 -7.85
N ASN A 121 25.68 13.79 -6.78
CA ASN A 121 26.24 13.28 -5.53
C ASN A 121 25.98 11.77 -5.37
N TYR A 122 25.63 11.10 -6.45
CA TYR A 122 25.40 9.66 -6.41
C TYR A 122 26.69 8.90 -6.04
N GLN A 123 26.57 8.03 -5.04
CA GLN A 123 27.66 7.19 -4.56
C GLN A 123 27.26 5.71 -4.74
N PRO A 124 27.97 4.93 -5.56
CA PRO A 124 27.68 3.50 -5.74
C PRO A 124 27.78 2.68 -4.45
N GLY A 125 28.60 3.10 -3.49
CA GLY A 125 28.73 2.46 -2.18
C GLY A 125 27.49 2.60 -1.28
N GLU A 126 26.56 3.49 -1.62
CA GLU A 126 25.27 3.66 -0.95
C GLU A 126 24.12 2.88 -1.61
N ASP A 127 24.41 2.10 -2.65
CA ASP A 127 23.40 1.25 -3.27
C ASP A 127 23.08 0.07 -2.35
N VAL A 128 21.79 -0.09 -2.06
CA VAL A 128 21.28 -1.18 -1.23
C VAL A 128 20.70 -2.31 -2.07
N LEU A 129 20.30 -2.00 -3.32
CA LEU A 129 19.79 -2.99 -4.26
C LEU A 129 20.04 -2.52 -5.69
N ARG A 130 20.50 -3.44 -6.54
CA ARG A 130 20.58 -3.29 -7.99
C ARG A 130 19.89 -4.43 -8.68
N LEU A 131 19.00 -4.12 -9.62
CA LEU A 131 18.23 -5.09 -10.39
C LEU A 131 18.46 -4.88 -11.88
N GLN A 132 18.37 -5.95 -12.64
CA GLN A 132 18.36 -5.88 -14.08
C GLN A 132 16.94 -5.95 -14.61
N ALA A 133 16.52 -4.96 -15.38
CA ALA A 133 15.21 -4.92 -15.99
C ALA A 133 15.31 -4.74 -17.51
N GLN A 134 14.38 -5.36 -18.23
CA GLN A 134 14.26 -5.21 -19.66
C GLN A 134 13.23 -4.13 -19.97
N PRO A 135 13.61 -3.05 -20.69
CA PRO A 135 12.62 -2.06 -21.12
C PRO A 135 11.68 -2.68 -22.16
N ARG A 136 10.43 -2.25 -22.16
CA ARG A 136 9.44 -2.65 -23.15
C ARG A 136 8.95 -1.45 -23.94
N ALA A 137 8.58 -1.65 -25.19
CA ALA A 137 7.95 -0.63 -26.00
C ALA A 137 6.54 -0.31 -25.48
N VAL A 138 6.20 0.98 -25.48
CA VAL A 138 4.88 1.49 -25.10
C VAL A 138 4.44 2.56 -26.09
N PRO A 139 3.14 2.88 -26.17
CA PRO A 139 2.68 4.10 -26.83
C PRO A 139 3.45 5.31 -26.29
N ARG A 140 3.68 6.30 -27.15
CA ARG A 140 4.48 7.47 -26.78
C ARG A 140 3.87 8.24 -25.62
N GLU A 141 4.65 8.35 -24.54
CA GLU A 141 4.34 9.15 -23.36
C GLU A 141 5.14 10.46 -23.41
N GLU A 142 4.47 11.58 -23.67
CA GLU A 142 5.13 12.89 -23.73
C GLU A 142 5.74 13.30 -22.39
N TRP A 143 5.03 13.02 -21.28
CA TRP A 143 5.48 13.36 -19.93
C TRP A 143 5.85 12.11 -19.16
N LEU A 144 7.08 12.07 -18.64
CA LEU A 144 7.50 10.96 -17.76
C LEU A 144 6.44 10.70 -16.68
N ALA A 145 6.08 9.46 -16.49
CA ALA A 145 5.09 9.05 -15.50
C ALA A 145 5.52 7.78 -14.77
N TYR A 146 5.20 7.72 -13.49
CA TYR A 146 5.20 6.48 -12.72
C TYR A 146 3.77 5.98 -12.54
N THR A 147 3.61 4.68 -12.57
CA THR A 147 2.37 4.00 -12.19
C THR A 147 2.67 2.92 -11.17
N ILE A 148 1.75 2.73 -10.23
CA ILE A 148 1.74 1.61 -9.30
C ILE A 148 0.41 0.91 -9.50
N ARG A 149 0.43 -0.40 -9.78
CA ARG A 149 -0.77 -1.20 -10.04
C ARG A 149 -0.71 -2.51 -9.27
N PRO A 150 -1.82 -2.99 -8.70
CA PRO A 150 -1.87 -4.35 -8.17
C PRO A 150 -1.49 -5.37 -9.25
N SER A 151 -0.59 -6.30 -8.92
CA SER A 151 -0.15 -7.41 -9.79
C SER A 151 -0.47 -8.78 -9.19
N GLY A 152 -0.96 -8.81 -7.95
CA GLY A 152 -1.39 -9.99 -7.21
C GLY A 152 -2.00 -9.61 -5.87
N PRO A 153 -2.38 -10.60 -5.04
CA PRO A 153 -2.97 -10.35 -3.72
C PRO A 153 -2.06 -9.53 -2.79
N ASP A 154 -0.75 -9.82 -2.84
CA ASP A 154 0.28 -9.23 -2.00
C ASP A 154 1.37 -8.54 -2.82
N SER A 155 1.08 -8.12 -4.05
CA SER A 155 2.08 -7.56 -4.95
C SER A 155 1.56 -6.39 -5.78
N LEU A 156 2.50 -5.48 -6.06
CA LEU A 156 2.31 -4.29 -6.88
C LEU A 156 3.35 -4.28 -7.99
N ARG A 157 2.95 -3.87 -9.19
CA ARG A 157 3.85 -3.53 -10.28
C ARG A 157 4.11 -2.04 -10.29
N VAL A 158 5.36 -1.65 -10.11
CA VAL A 158 5.84 -0.27 -10.29
C VAL A 158 6.43 -0.14 -11.68
N GLU A 159 6.04 0.90 -12.42
CA GLU A 159 6.53 1.14 -13.76
C GLU A 159 6.79 2.63 -13.99
N LEU A 160 7.95 2.95 -14.58
CA LEU A 160 8.31 4.22 -15.15
C LEU A 160 8.08 4.15 -16.68
N ALA A 161 7.32 5.09 -17.23
CA ALA A 161 7.11 5.23 -18.68
C ALA A 161 7.50 6.63 -19.14
N TRP A 162 8.25 6.71 -20.25
CA TRP A 162 8.60 7.97 -20.90
C TRP A 162 9.01 7.75 -22.34
N ASP A 163 8.61 8.68 -23.24
CA ASP A 163 8.77 8.54 -24.69
C ASP A 163 8.16 7.22 -25.16
N THR A 164 8.92 6.30 -25.71
CA THR A 164 8.43 5.03 -26.27
C THR A 164 8.81 3.81 -25.44
N LEU A 165 9.40 4.00 -24.26
CA LEU A 165 9.83 2.90 -23.41
C LEU A 165 9.22 3.00 -22.00
N ALA A 166 8.97 1.83 -21.43
CA ALA A 166 8.67 1.65 -20.03
C ALA A 166 9.58 0.60 -19.41
N VAL A 167 9.92 0.80 -18.14
CA VAL A 167 10.69 -0.16 -17.33
C VAL A 167 10.10 -0.21 -15.93
N GLY A 168 10.12 -1.36 -15.29
CA GLY A 168 9.54 -1.50 -13.96
C GLY A 168 10.02 -2.74 -13.24
N PHE A 169 9.51 -2.91 -12.02
CA PHE A 169 9.80 -4.01 -11.11
C PHE A 169 8.56 -4.35 -10.30
N ASP A 170 8.53 -5.54 -9.73
CA ASP A 170 7.47 -5.98 -8.84
C ASP A 170 7.86 -5.78 -7.38
N VAL A 171 6.89 -5.35 -6.58
CA VAL A 171 7.01 -5.18 -5.13
C VAL A 171 6.04 -6.12 -4.45
N ALA A 172 6.55 -7.05 -3.65
CA ALA A 172 5.75 -7.91 -2.81
C ALA A 172 5.84 -7.46 -1.35
N LEU A 173 4.67 -7.39 -0.70
CA LEU A 173 4.53 -7.13 0.73
C LEU A 173 3.87 -8.35 1.37
N ALA A 174 4.28 -8.74 2.57
CA ALA A 174 3.58 -9.74 3.36
C ALA A 174 2.29 -9.12 3.98
N ALA A 175 1.38 -8.66 3.13
CA ALA A 175 0.23 -7.87 3.57
C ALA A 175 -0.73 -8.69 4.43
N HIS A 176 -0.99 -9.94 4.05
CA HIS A 176 -1.86 -10.84 4.81
C HIS A 176 -1.26 -11.22 6.16
N ASP A 177 0.02 -11.59 6.23
CA ASP A 177 0.69 -11.97 7.48
C ASP A 177 0.72 -10.80 8.47
N ARG A 178 0.97 -9.60 7.96
CA ARG A 178 0.99 -8.38 8.78
C ARG A 178 -0.40 -8.00 9.27
N TYR A 179 -1.39 -8.10 8.42
CA TYR A 179 -2.77 -7.83 8.83
C TYR A 179 -3.25 -8.86 9.85
N TRP A 180 -2.81 -10.11 9.71
CA TRP A 180 -3.07 -11.15 10.69
C TRP A 180 -2.46 -10.80 12.06
N ALA A 181 -1.19 -10.45 12.11
CA ALA A 181 -0.52 -10.02 13.35
C ALA A 181 -1.20 -8.80 13.98
N TYR A 182 -1.62 -7.82 13.17
CA TYR A 182 -2.40 -6.66 13.61
C TYR A 182 -3.74 -7.09 14.23
N LEU A 183 -4.48 -8.02 13.61
CA LEU A 183 -5.73 -8.54 14.14
C LEU A 183 -5.51 -9.22 15.50
N GLU A 184 -4.53 -10.08 15.62
CA GLU A 184 -4.21 -10.77 16.89
C GLU A 184 -3.88 -9.79 17.99
N GLN A 185 -3.06 -8.79 17.71
CA GLN A 185 -2.71 -7.74 18.68
C GLN A 185 -3.94 -6.90 19.06
N THR A 186 -4.75 -6.52 18.10
CA THR A 186 -5.97 -5.71 18.34
C THR A 186 -6.96 -6.48 19.19
N LEU A 187 -7.18 -7.76 18.89
CA LEU A 187 -8.13 -8.61 19.63
C LEU A 187 -7.63 -8.95 21.05
N ALA A 188 -6.32 -9.02 21.27
CA ALA A 188 -5.76 -9.20 22.60
C ALA A 188 -6.03 -7.99 23.51
N GLY A 189 -6.15 -6.78 22.95
CA GLY A 189 -6.51 -5.55 23.65
C GLY A 189 -8.00 -5.23 23.72
N ALA A 190 -8.86 -6.02 23.04
CA ALA A 190 -10.29 -5.77 22.99
C ALA A 190 -10.96 -6.04 24.34
N GLY A 191 -11.90 -5.15 24.71
CA GLY A 191 -12.70 -5.30 25.92
C GLY A 191 -13.64 -6.53 25.84
N PRO A 192 -14.06 -7.06 27.03
CA PRO A 192 -14.87 -8.28 27.08
C PRO A 192 -16.24 -8.15 26.40
N GLU A 193 -16.77 -6.94 26.26
CA GLU A 193 -18.07 -6.64 25.66
C GLU A 193 -17.97 -6.19 24.19
N GLU A 194 -16.76 -6.16 23.62
CA GLU A 194 -16.54 -5.69 22.26
C GLU A 194 -16.67 -6.84 21.25
N TRP A 195 -17.88 -6.98 20.71
CA TRP A 195 -18.17 -8.02 19.72
C TRP A 195 -17.74 -7.64 18.29
N GLN A 196 -17.69 -6.33 17.95
CA GLN A 196 -17.41 -5.84 16.60
C GLN A 196 -16.01 -6.20 16.08
N PRO A 197 -14.91 -5.99 16.85
CA PRO A 197 -13.59 -6.39 16.40
C PRO A 197 -13.48 -7.89 16.08
N LEU A 198 -14.11 -8.74 16.90
CA LEU A 198 -14.17 -10.19 16.66
C LEU A 198 -14.91 -10.53 15.35
N ASN A 199 -16.03 -9.84 15.10
CA ASN A 199 -16.80 -10.02 13.87
C ASN A 199 -16.02 -9.57 12.64
N GLN A 200 -15.29 -8.44 12.72
CA GLN A 200 -14.45 -7.92 11.64
C GLN A 200 -13.30 -8.87 11.32
N ALA A 201 -12.64 -9.39 12.35
CA ALA A 201 -11.56 -10.37 12.18
C ALA A 201 -12.06 -11.67 11.53
N ALA A 202 -13.23 -12.18 11.95
CA ALA A 202 -13.86 -13.33 11.33
C ALA A 202 -14.24 -13.07 9.86
N ALA A 203 -14.73 -11.88 9.54
CA ALA A 203 -15.04 -11.48 8.17
C ALA A 203 -13.77 -11.45 7.28
N TYR A 204 -12.65 -10.99 7.82
CA TYR A 204 -11.38 -11.04 7.11
C TYR A 204 -10.94 -12.48 6.81
N CYS A 205 -11.06 -13.40 7.77
CA CYS A 205 -10.76 -14.82 7.54
C CYS A 205 -11.58 -15.42 6.41
N LEU A 206 -12.87 -15.09 6.35
CA LEU A 206 -13.76 -15.52 5.28
C LEU A 206 -13.37 -14.90 3.93
N GLN A 207 -13.09 -13.61 3.89
CA GLN A 207 -12.73 -12.89 2.66
C GLN A 207 -11.39 -13.33 2.06
N SER A 208 -10.40 -13.57 2.92
CA SER A 208 -9.05 -13.99 2.51
C SER A 208 -8.95 -15.50 2.29
N ASP A 209 -9.99 -16.27 2.65
CA ASP A 209 -10.00 -17.73 2.65
C ASP A 209 -8.85 -18.34 3.47
N THR A 210 -8.45 -17.65 4.54
CA THR A 210 -7.36 -18.07 5.42
C THR A 210 -7.83 -18.15 6.87
N HIS A 211 -7.23 -19.03 7.67
CA HIS A 211 -7.49 -19.15 9.11
C HIS A 211 -8.99 -19.30 9.47
N LEU A 212 -9.75 -20.03 8.68
CA LEU A 212 -11.21 -20.17 8.83
C LEU A 212 -11.61 -20.71 10.20
N ASP A 213 -10.80 -21.59 10.80
CA ASP A 213 -11.05 -22.12 12.16
C ASP A 213 -10.98 -21.00 13.21
N ARG A 214 -10.04 -20.08 13.10
CA ARG A 214 -9.93 -18.91 13.97
C ARG A 214 -11.09 -17.96 13.73
N GLY A 215 -11.45 -17.74 12.47
CA GLY A 215 -12.62 -16.94 12.08
C GLY A 215 -13.91 -17.50 12.69
N MET A 216 -14.09 -18.83 12.69
CA MET A 216 -15.21 -19.48 13.34
C MET A 216 -15.22 -19.21 14.85
N ALA A 217 -14.10 -19.39 15.55
CA ALA A 217 -14.02 -19.14 16.98
C ALA A 217 -14.32 -17.67 17.34
N TRP A 218 -13.84 -16.73 16.53
CA TRP A 218 -14.10 -15.31 16.75
C TRP A 218 -15.56 -14.91 16.51
N VAL A 219 -16.19 -15.42 15.45
CA VAL A 219 -17.60 -15.11 15.21
C VAL A 219 -18.51 -15.75 16.26
N GLU A 220 -18.18 -16.93 16.76
CA GLU A 220 -18.91 -17.58 17.86
C GLU A 220 -18.82 -16.76 19.15
N ARG A 221 -17.63 -16.29 19.50
CA ARG A 221 -17.46 -15.40 20.66
C ARG A 221 -18.19 -14.06 20.46
N SER A 222 -18.17 -13.49 19.25
CA SER A 222 -18.95 -12.30 18.92
C SER A 222 -20.45 -12.49 19.14
N ILE A 223 -21.00 -13.64 18.78
CA ILE A 223 -22.42 -13.99 19.01
C ILE A 223 -22.71 -14.16 20.50
N GLN A 224 -21.79 -14.81 21.26
CA GLN A 224 -21.95 -14.96 22.71
C GLN A 224 -22.03 -13.61 23.43
N ILE A 225 -21.26 -12.61 23.00
CA ILE A 225 -21.29 -11.26 23.57
C ILE A 225 -22.59 -10.55 23.22
N LYS A 226 -22.92 -10.48 21.93
CA LYS A 226 -24.09 -9.78 21.44
C LYS A 226 -24.60 -10.39 20.14
N PRO A 227 -25.57 -11.31 20.19
CA PRO A 227 -26.13 -11.90 18.98
C PRO A 227 -26.87 -10.83 18.16
N GLY A 228 -26.71 -10.89 16.83
CA GLY A 228 -27.35 -9.99 15.90
C GLY A 228 -27.21 -10.47 14.46
N TYR A 229 -27.94 -9.85 13.54
CA TYR A 229 -27.97 -10.28 12.15
C TYR A 229 -26.57 -10.33 11.50
N ARG A 230 -25.63 -9.42 11.89
CA ARG A 230 -24.30 -9.33 11.31
C ARG A 230 -23.43 -10.55 11.62
N ASN A 231 -23.33 -10.92 12.88
CA ASN A 231 -22.49 -12.05 13.27
C ASN A 231 -23.17 -13.42 13.02
N LEU A 232 -24.50 -13.49 13.10
CA LEU A 232 -25.23 -14.71 12.68
C LEU A 232 -25.06 -14.97 11.18
N SER A 233 -25.22 -13.96 10.32
CA SER A 233 -25.03 -14.13 8.88
C SER A 233 -23.56 -14.41 8.50
N LEU A 234 -22.61 -13.81 9.21
CA LEU A 234 -21.20 -14.11 8.99
C LEU A 234 -20.87 -15.57 9.36
N LYS A 235 -21.35 -16.05 10.52
CA LYS A 235 -21.16 -17.46 10.90
C LYS A 235 -21.81 -18.41 9.88
N ALA A 236 -22.99 -18.04 9.38
CA ALA A 236 -23.64 -18.81 8.30
C ALA A 236 -22.74 -18.93 7.05
N GLN A 237 -22.12 -17.84 6.63
CA GLN A 237 -21.22 -17.82 5.48
C GLN A 237 -19.96 -18.68 5.74
N VAL A 238 -19.36 -18.59 6.94
CA VAL A 238 -18.20 -19.41 7.33
C VAL A 238 -18.57 -20.91 7.34
N LEU A 239 -19.73 -21.28 7.89
CA LEU A 239 -20.22 -22.64 7.86
C LEU A 239 -20.43 -23.16 6.43
N ARG A 240 -21.01 -22.34 5.56
CA ARG A 240 -21.19 -22.73 4.16
C ARG A 240 -19.84 -22.97 3.47
N ARG A 241 -18.86 -22.10 3.71
CA ARG A 241 -17.49 -22.27 3.21
C ARG A 241 -16.84 -23.55 3.74
N ALA A 242 -17.13 -23.92 4.97
CA ALA A 242 -16.66 -25.15 5.62
C ALA A 242 -17.44 -26.41 5.19
N GLY A 243 -18.33 -26.34 4.19
CA GLY A 243 -19.10 -27.49 3.70
C GLY A 243 -20.27 -27.93 4.60
N ARG A 244 -20.77 -27.04 5.45
CA ARG A 244 -21.90 -27.28 6.38
C ARG A 244 -23.16 -26.48 5.97
N PRO A 245 -23.76 -26.76 4.77
CA PRO A 245 -24.77 -25.88 4.19
C PRO A 245 -26.11 -25.89 4.95
N ARG A 246 -26.44 -26.99 5.63
CA ARG A 246 -27.70 -27.08 6.44
C ARG A 246 -27.64 -26.12 7.62
N GLU A 247 -26.59 -26.21 8.42
CA GLU A 247 -26.37 -25.34 9.57
C GLU A 247 -26.18 -23.85 9.15
N ALA A 248 -25.58 -23.62 8.00
CA ALA A 248 -25.48 -22.30 7.41
C ALA A 248 -26.86 -21.70 7.11
N MET A 249 -27.78 -22.50 6.56
CA MET A 249 -29.14 -22.04 6.25
C MET A 249 -29.93 -21.73 7.52
N ASP A 250 -29.86 -22.60 8.54
CA ASP A 250 -30.54 -22.38 9.84
C ASP A 250 -30.09 -21.06 10.51
N LEU A 251 -28.79 -20.75 10.43
CA LEU A 251 -28.26 -19.49 10.97
C LEU A 251 -28.62 -18.26 10.12
N LEU A 252 -28.70 -18.44 8.81
CA LEU A 252 -29.14 -17.35 7.92
C LEU A 252 -30.61 -16.97 8.19
N GLU A 253 -31.48 -17.96 8.48
CA GLU A 253 -32.87 -17.73 8.91
C GLU A 253 -32.92 -16.98 10.25
N GLN A 254 -32.09 -17.35 11.22
CA GLN A 254 -31.96 -16.62 12.47
C GLN A 254 -31.49 -15.17 12.25
N ALA A 255 -30.55 -14.95 11.32
CA ALA A 255 -30.09 -13.62 10.97
C ALA A 255 -31.22 -12.77 10.36
N LEU A 256 -32.06 -13.36 9.50
CA LEU A 256 -33.23 -12.71 8.93
C LEU A 256 -34.28 -12.34 9.99
N ALA A 257 -34.45 -13.19 11.01
CA ALA A 257 -35.36 -12.96 12.14
C ALA A 257 -34.83 -11.93 13.15
N ALA A 258 -33.56 -11.58 13.14
CA ALA A 258 -32.89 -10.66 14.06
C ALA A 258 -33.14 -9.16 13.76
N ASN A 259 -34.21 -8.81 13.06
CA ASN A 259 -34.60 -7.46 12.68
C ASN A 259 -33.48 -6.65 11.98
N PRO A 260 -32.91 -7.13 10.91
CA PRO A 260 -31.92 -6.37 10.16
C PRO A 260 -32.56 -5.12 9.53
N PRO A 261 -31.80 -4.02 9.34
CA PRO A 261 -32.30 -2.88 8.59
C PRO A 261 -32.60 -3.26 7.13
N ARG A 262 -33.44 -2.49 6.45
CA ARG A 262 -33.99 -2.84 5.12
C ARG A 262 -32.94 -3.26 4.11
N THR A 263 -31.82 -2.53 4.02
CA THR A 263 -30.73 -2.86 3.10
C THR A 263 -30.10 -4.21 3.39
N ALA A 264 -29.79 -4.48 4.66
CA ALA A 264 -29.25 -5.78 5.07
C ALA A 264 -30.26 -6.92 4.89
N LEU A 265 -31.57 -6.66 5.10
CA LEU A 265 -32.63 -7.63 4.88
C LEU A 265 -32.70 -8.06 3.41
N GLU A 266 -32.56 -7.11 2.48
CA GLU A 266 -32.54 -7.38 1.04
C GLU A 266 -31.32 -8.22 0.66
N GLU A 267 -30.14 -7.88 1.18
CA GLU A 267 -28.89 -8.65 0.97
C GLU A 267 -28.99 -10.08 1.51
N LEU A 268 -29.49 -10.27 2.72
CA LEU A 268 -29.66 -11.59 3.33
C LEU A 268 -30.68 -12.47 2.57
N LYS A 269 -31.76 -11.87 2.08
CA LYS A 269 -32.74 -12.58 1.23
C LYS A 269 -32.14 -12.97 -0.12
N ALA A 270 -31.33 -12.10 -0.71
CA ALA A 270 -30.61 -12.43 -1.94
C ALA A 270 -29.65 -13.61 -1.73
N LEU A 271 -28.89 -13.58 -0.63
CA LEU A 271 -27.97 -14.66 -0.23
C LEU A 271 -28.73 -15.98 0.00
N GLN A 272 -29.87 -15.95 0.70
CA GLN A 272 -30.71 -17.12 0.91
C GLN A 272 -31.23 -17.71 -0.41
N SER A 273 -31.70 -16.85 -1.31
CA SER A 273 -32.19 -17.26 -2.64
C SER A 273 -31.07 -17.88 -3.49
N GLU A 274 -29.86 -17.34 -3.43
CA GLU A 274 -28.67 -17.91 -4.09
C GLU A 274 -28.37 -19.32 -3.55
N TRP A 275 -28.36 -19.46 -2.22
CA TRP A 275 -28.04 -20.74 -1.58
C TRP A 275 -29.06 -21.83 -1.84
N LEU A 276 -30.33 -21.48 -1.97
CA LEU A 276 -31.37 -22.42 -2.33
C LEU A 276 -31.27 -22.93 -3.78
N LYS A 277 -30.68 -22.11 -4.68
CA LYS A 277 -30.49 -22.49 -6.09
C LYS A 277 -29.22 -23.33 -6.32
N ALA A 278 -28.23 -23.21 -5.44
CA ALA A 278 -26.99 -23.95 -5.58
C ALA A 278 -27.22 -25.44 -5.29
N PRO A 279 -26.63 -26.38 -6.09
CA PRO A 279 -26.73 -27.81 -5.81
C PRO A 279 -26.19 -28.10 -4.42
N GLN A 280 -26.99 -28.78 -3.61
CA GLN A 280 -26.51 -29.22 -2.29
C GLN A 280 -25.42 -30.26 -2.50
N PRO A 281 -24.27 -30.17 -1.80
CA PRO A 281 -23.30 -31.24 -1.81
C PRO A 281 -24.00 -32.51 -1.30
N ALA A 282 -23.73 -33.62 -1.98
CA ALA A 282 -24.24 -34.93 -1.56
C ALA A 282 -23.89 -35.16 -0.08
N PRO A 283 -24.78 -35.76 0.72
CA PRO A 283 -24.46 -36.11 2.10
C PRO A 283 -23.19 -36.98 2.07
N GLY A 284 -22.15 -36.52 2.76
CA GLY A 284 -20.93 -37.31 2.94
C GLY A 284 -21.26 -38.65 3.60
N PRO A 285 -20.42 -39.69 3.35
CA PRO A 285 -20.64 -41.02 3.84
C PRO A 285 -20.64 -41.11 5.36
#